data_c75bd578c598f3aac0355a5fb0ed2204
#
_entry.id   c75bd578c598f3aac0355a5fb0ed2204
#
_cell.length_a   1.000
_cell.length_b   1.000
_cell.length_c   1.000
_cell.angle_alpha   90.00
_cell.angle_beta   90.00
_cell.angle_gamma   90.00
#
_symmetry.space_group_name_H-M   'P 1'
#
loop_
_entity.id
_entity.type
_entity.pdbx_description
1 polymer ?
#
loop_
_entity_poly.entity_id
_entity_poly.type
_entity_poly.pdbx_seq_one_letter_code
_entity_poly.pdbx_strand_id
1 'polypeptide(L)'
;MITRYTRPEMAKIWSDENRYNCWLEVEILADEAWAELGEIPKEDVEKIRKNAKFTVERILEIEEETRHDVVAFTRCVSESLGEEKKWVHYGLTSTDVVDTAYGYQLKQANDILRKDLADFLEIIKEKALAYKDTVCMGRTHGVHAEPTTFGLKLALWYSEMKRNIERFERAAQGVEAGKISGAVGTFANISPEVEAYVCKKLGIRPQEISTQILSRDLHADYISTIALIATSIEKFATEIRGLQKSETLEVEEFFAKGQKGSSAMPHKRNPIGSENMAGLARVIRGHMVTAYENVNLWHERDISHSSAERIIIPDSTILLNYMLRRFGNIVKNLTVFPENMLRNMDATFGLIYSQRVLLKLIDKGMSREKAYDLVQPCTAKAWDEKLPFRAVLEEQPEITATLSKEDLDDAFDYHYHIKNVDLIFKRVGIL
;
A
#
# COMPACT_ATOMS: atom_id res chain seq x y z
N MET A 1 -5.70 17.74 0.23
CA MET A 1 -4.30 17.33 -0.14
C MET A 1 -3.66 18.34 -1.09
N ILE A 2 -2.33 18.50 -1.06
CA ILE A 2 -1.62 19.42 -1.96
C ILE A 2 -1.52 18.85 -3.39
N THR A 3 -1.53 19.72 -4.39
CA THR A 3 -1.53 19.35 -5.83
C THR A 3 -0.36 18.43 -6.21
N ARG A 4 0.82 18.62 -5.60
CA ARG A 4 2.02 17.82 -5.88
C ARG A 4 1.82 16.32 -5.73
N TYR A 5 0.97 15.89 -4.79
CA TYR A 5 0.73 14.47 -4.46
C TYR A 5 -0.64 13.98 -4.91
N THR A 6 -1.41 14.83 -5.59
CA THR A 6 -2.77 14.51 -6.03
C THR A 6 -2.77 14.20 -7.52
N ARG A 7 -3.09 12.97 -7.88
CA ARG A 7 -3.24 12.57 -9.28
C ARG A 7 -4.66 12.91 -9.76
N PRO A 8 -4.82 13.28 -11.05
CA PRO A 8 -6.10 13.78 -11.57
C PRO A 8 -7.28 12.81 -11.38
N GLU A 9 -7.05 11.52 -11.57
CA GLU A 9 -8.08 10.50 -11.42
C GLU A 9 -8.64 10.42 -9.99
N MET A 10 -7.77 10.50 -8.98
CA MET A 10 -8.18 10.48 -7.57
C MET A 10 -8.73 11.84 -7.11
N ALA A 11 -8.20 12.95 -7.65
CA ALA A 11 -8.73 14.29 -7.40
C ALA A 11 -10.21 14.39 -7.81
N LYS A 12 -10.58 13.78 -8.93
CA LYS A 12 -11.97 13.76 -9.42
C LYS A 12 -12.90 13.06 -8.42
N ILE A 13 -12.47 11.95 -7.82
CA ILE A 13 -13.29 11.21 -6.85
C ILE A 13 -13.60 12.08 -5.62
N TRP A 14 -12.64 12.85 -5.15
CA TRP A 14 -12.75 13.66 -3.92
C TRP A 14 -13.11 15.12 -4.17
N SER A 15 -13.55 15.47 -5.40
CA SER A 15 -14.08 16.80 -5.70
C SER A 15 -15.46 17.00 -5.05
N ASP A 16 -15.79 18.26 -4.74
CA ASP A 16 -17.13 18.61 -4.23
C ASP A 16 -18.21 18.25 -5.24
N GLU A 17 -17.97 18.44 -6.52
CA GLU A 17 -18.89 18.06 -7.57
C GLU A 17 -19.21 16.55 -7.53
N ASN A 18 -18.20 15.68 -7.44
CA ASN A 18 -18.43 14.24 -7.35
C ASN A 18 -19.12 13.85 -6.04
N ARG A 19 -18.78 14.51 -4.93
CA ARG A 19 -19.45 14.30 -3.64
C ARG A 19 -20.95 14.54 -3.74
N TYR A 20 -21.34 15.69 -4.27
CA TYR A 20 -22.77 16.02 -4.43
C TYR A 20 -23.47 15.21 -5.51
N ASN A 21 -22.76 14.78 -6.57
CA ASN A 21 -23.30 13.82 -7.53
C ASN A 21 -23.60 12.46 -6.85
N CYS A 22 -22.73 11.99 -5.97
CA CYS A 22 -23.03 10.78 -5.20
C CYS A 22 -24.21 10.94 -4.24
N TRP A 23 -24.36 12.12 -3.60
CA TRP A 23 -25.53 12.41 -2.79
C TRP A 23 -26.81 12.41 -3.63
N LEU A 24 -26.78 13.08 -4.79
CA LEU A 24 -27.94 13.13 -5.71
C LEU A 24 -28.34 11.73 -6.19
N GLU A 25 -27.35 10.87 -6.50
CA GLU A 25 -27.65 9.52 -6.94
C GLU A 25 -28.29 8.69 -5.81
N VAL A 26 -27.86 8.85 -4.57
CA VAL A 26 -28.48 8.17 -3.41
C VAL A 26 -29.96 8.65 -3.23
N GLU A 27 -30.21 9.95 -3.29
CA GLU A 27 -31.56 10.51 -3.19
C GLU A 27 -32.48 9.96 -4.28
N ILE A 28 -32.05 9.99 -5.53
CA ILE A 28 -32.85 9.52 -6.68
C ILE A 28 -33.09 8.00 -6.59
N LEU A 29 -32.08 7.23 -6.21
CA LEU A 29 -32.25 5.79 -6.05
C LEU A 29 -33.17 5.42 -4.88
N ALA A 30 -33.22 6.23 -3.83
CA ALA A 30 -34.18 6.06 -2.75
C ALA A 30 -35.61 6.35 -3.24
N ASP A 31 -35.81 7.41 -4.02
CA ASP A 31 -37.12 7.71 -4.64
C ASP A 31 -37.55 6.60 -5.61
N GLU A 32 -36.64 6.05 -6.41
CA GLU A 32 -36.90 4.89 -7.28
C GLU A 32 -37.34 3.67 -6.46
N ALA A 33 -36.69 3.40 -5.34
CA ALA A 33 -37.08 2.29 -4.46
C ALA A 33 -38.48 2.50 -3.87
N TRP A 34 -38.79 3.72 -3.41
CA TRP A 34 -40.13 4.07 -2.93
C TRP A 34 -41.20 3.92 -4.04
N ALA A 35 -40.87 4.25 -5.29
CA ALA A 35 -41.77 4.04 -6.42
C ALA A 35 -42.01 2.55 -6.73
N GLU A 36 -40.99 1.71 -6.59
CA GLU A 36 -41.18 0.26 -6.73
C GLU A 36 -42.05 -0.34 -5.60
N LEU A 37 -42.03 0.28 -4.41
CA LEU A 37 -42.92 -0.07 -3.29
C LEU A 37 -44.32 0.52 -3.43
N GLY A 38 -44.55 1.41 -4.41
CA GLY A 38 -45.87 2.04 -4.66
C GLY A 38 -46.20 3.27 -3.80
N GLU A 39 -45.22 3.79 -3.06
CA GLU A 39 -45.38 4.96 -2.17
C GLU A 39 -45.20 6.29 -2.91
N ILE A 40 -44.38 6.33 -3.94
CA ILE A 40 -44.13 7.49 -4.78
C ILE A 40 -44.59 7.20 -6.21
N PRO A 41 -45.29 8.14 -6.88
CA PRO A 41 -45.65 7.97 -8.30
C PRO A 41 -44.41 7.83 -9.19
N LYS A 42 -44.37 6.81 -10.03
CA LYS A 42 -43.26 6.58 -10.97
C LYS A 42 -43.00 7.77 -11.88
N GLU A 43 -44.04 8.45 -12.33
CA GLU A 43 -43.92 9.66 -13.13
C GLU A 43 -43.19 10.81 -12.45
N ASP A 44 -43.35 10.94 -11.13
CA ASP A 44 -42.64 11.97 -10.36
C ASP A 44 -41.17 11.62 -10.22
N VAL A 45 -40.82 10.33 -10.00
CA VAL A 45 -39.44 9.87 -9.96
C VAL A 45 -38.73 10.05 -11.30
N GLU A 46 -39.43 9.77 -12.42
CA GLU A 46 -38.88 10.03 -13.77
C GLU A 46 -38.56 11.52 -13.97
N LYS A 47 -39.44 12.43 -13.49
CA LYS A 47 -39.20 13.87 -13.54
C LYS A 47 -37.98 14.26 -12.69
N ILE A 48 -37.87 13.73 -11.45
CA ILE A 48 -36.72 13.97 -10.56
C ILE A 48 -35.43 13.50 -11.24
N ARG A 49 -35.35 12.25 -11.72
CA ARG A 49 -34.19 11.69 -12.41
C ARG A 49 -33.74 12.55 -13.61
N LYS A 50 -34.70 13.10 -14.35
CA LYS A 50 -34.41 13.90 -15.53
C LYS A 50 -34.01 15.34 -15.24
N ASN A 51 -34.60 15.96 -14.22
CA ASN A 51 -34.54 17.42 -14.01
C ASN A 51 -33.69 17.82 -12.79
N ALA A 52 -33.52 16.92 -11.80
CA ALA A 52 -32.74 17.20 -10.61
C ALA A 52 -31.30 17.57 -10.95
N LYS A 53 -30.86 18.73 -10.49
CA LYS A 53 -29.52 19.26 -10.70
C LYS A 53 -29.14 20.22 -9.59
N PHE A 54 -27.85 20.45 -9.47
CA PHE A 54 -27.26 21.39 -8.50
C PHE A 54 -26.09 22.11 -9.14
N THR A 55 -25.60 23.15 -8.47
CA THR A 55 -24.23 23.65 -8.64
C THR A 55 -23.60 23.76 -7.24
N VAL A 56 -22.28 23.54 -7.17
CA VAL A 56 -21.57 23.61 -5.89
C VAL A 56 -21.70 25.00 -5.29
N GLU A 57 -21.56 26.04 -6.08
CA GLU A 57 -21.67 27.43 -5.66
C GLU A 57 -23.04 27.71 -5.03
N ARG A 58 -24.13 27.22 -5.65
CA ARG A 58 -25.48 27.45 -5.10
C ARG A 58 -25.71 26.71 -3.80
N ILE A 59 -25.16 25.50 -3.67
CA ILE A 59 -25.23 24.77 -2.38
C ILE A 59 -24.53 25.56 -1.29
N LEU A 60 -23.33 26.08 -1.55
CA LEU A 60 -22.54 26.85 -0.58
C LEU A 60 -23.26 28.15 -0.19
N GLU A 61 -23.88 28.88 -1.13
CA GLU A 61 -24.71 30.05 -0.85
C GLU A 61 -25.86 29.71 0.11
N ILE A 62 -26.60 28.61 -0.13
CA ILE A 62 -27.71 28.19 0.73
C ILE A 62 -27.18 27.72 2.10
N GLU A 63 -25.99 27.09 2.14
CA GLU A 63 -25.38 26.64 3.39
C GLU A 63 -25.00 27.81 4.31
N GLU A 64 -24.60 28.95 3.78
CA GLU A 64 -24.34 30.16 4.58
C GLU A 64 -25.55 30.58 5.42
N GLU A 65 -26.78 30.39 4.90
CA GLU A 65 -28.02 30.67 5.59
C GLU A 65 -28.45 29.54 6.51
N THR A 66 -28.45 28.30 5.98
CA THR A 66 -29.01 27.15 6.68
C THR A 66 -28.09 26.56 7.74
N ARG A 67 -26.79 26.82 7.64
CA ARG A 67 -25.73 26.22 8.47
C ARG A 67 -25.78 24.69 8.55
N HIS A 68 -26.28 24.06 7.47
CA HIS A 68 -26.42 22.62 7.35
C HIS A 68 -26.25 22.17 5.90
N ASP A 69 -25.21 21.39 5.62
CA ASP A 69 -24.81 20.98 4.28
C ASP A 69 -25.88 20.16 3.53
N VAL A 70 -26.46 19.15 4.17
CA VAL A 70 -27.49 18.31 3.52
C VAL A 70 -28.78 19.09 3.26
N VAL A 71 -29.20 19.96 4.18
CA VAL A 71 -30.37 20.84 3.97
C VAL A 71 -30.10 21.81 2.82
N ALA A 72 -28.90 22.36 2.73
CA ALA A 72 -28.51 23.24 1.63
C ALA A 72 -28.56 22.49 0.28
N PHE A 73 -28.02 21.28 0.24
CA PHE A 73 -28.04 20.42 -0.94
C PHE A 73 -29.48 20.10 -1.38
N THR A 74 -30.34 19.60 -0.48
CA THR A 74 -31.72 19.24 -0.85
C THR A 74 -32.55 20.45 -1.29
N ARG A 75 -32.33 21.63 -0.70
CA ARG A 75 -32.95 22.88 -1.16
C ARG A 75 -32.48 23.27 -2.57
N CYS A 76 -31.18 23.20 -2.82
CA CYS A 76 -30.62 23.48 -4.15
C CYS A 76 -31.20 22.54 -5.21
N VAL A 77 -31.26 21.25 -4.96
CA VAL A 77 -31.88 20.28 -5.87
C VAL A 77 -33.35 20.61 -6.11
N SER A 78 -34.09 20.95 -5.07
CA SER A 78 -35.52 21.31 -5.14
C SER A 78 -35.80 22.55 -6.00
N GLU A 79 -34.84 23.49 -6.13
CA GLU A 79 -34.98 24.68 -7.01
C GLU A 79 -35.11 24.30 -8.49
N SER A 80 -34.64 23.11 -8.89
CA SER A 80 -34.71 22.62 -10.27
C SER A 80 -35.96 21.78 -10.58
N LEU A 81 -36.82 21.54 -9.60
CA LEU A 81 -37.97 20.63 -9.67
C LEU A 81 -39.31 21.38 -9.52
N GLY A 82 -40.37 20.74 -10.03
CA GLY A 82 -41.76 21.20 -9.87
C GLY A 82 -42.40 20.70 -8.57
N GLU A 83 -43.65 20.21 -8.67
CA GLU A 83 -44.39 19.69 -7.49
C GLU A 83 -43.78 18.39 -6.93
N GLU A 84 -43.01 17.64 -7.77
CA GLU A 84 -42.31 16.43 -7.41
C GLU A 84 -41.18 16.66 -6.37
N LYS A 85 -40.75 17.90 -6.18
CA LYS A 85 -39.71 18.25 -5.17
C LYS A 85 -40.04 17.81 -3.75
N LYS A 86 -41.32 17.58 -3.44
CA LYS A 86 -41.78 17.10 -2.12
C LYS A 86 -41.23 15.71 -1.76
N TRP A 87 -40.72 14.96 -2.75
CA TRP A 87 -40.16 13.64 -2.55
C TRP A 87 -38.66 13.66 -2.25
N VAL A 88 -37.97 14.77 -2.53
CA VAL A 88 -36.55 14.91 -2.20
C VAL A 88 -36.37 14.72 -0.71
N HIS A 89 -35.50 13.80 -0.32
CA HIS A 89 -35.18 13.42 1.08
C HIS A 89 -36.33 12.74 1.82
N TYR A 90 -37.27 12.10 1.11
CA TYR A 90 -38.42 11.46 1.69
C TYR A 90 -38.07 10.26 2.56
N GLY A 91 -38.36 10.37 3.87
CA GLY A 91 -38.09 9.34 4.89
C GLY A 91 -36.62 9.24 5.33
N LEU A 92 -35.71 9.94 4.66
CA LEU A 92 -34.28 9.87 4.93
C LEU A 92 -33.84 10.76 6.10
N THR A 93 -32.75 10.38 6.74
CA THR A 93 -31.95 11.30 7.57
C THR A 93 -30.67 11.66 6.82
N SER A 94 -30.03 12.76 7.18
CA SER A 94 -28.83 13.28 6.49
C SER A 94 -27.75 12.21 6.24
N THR A 95 -27.51 11.34 7.22
CA THR A 95 -26.47 10.32 7.12
C THR A 95 -26.88 9.07 6.33
N ASP A 96 -28.16 8.86 6.06
CA ASP A 96 -28.61 7.88 5.06
C ASP A 96 -28.03 8.23 3.70
N VAL A 97 -27.97 9.53 3.39
CA VAL A 97 -27.35 10.04 2.15
C VAL A 97 -25.84 10.12 2.26
N VAL A 98 -25.33 10.78 3.31
CA VAL A 98 -23.89 11.08 3.44
C VAL A 98 -23.06 9.82 3.57
N ASP A 99 -23.40 8.89 4.46
CA ASP A 99 -22.60 7.67 4.68
C ASP A 99 -22.72 6.70 3.49
N THR A 100 -23.92 6.55 2.90
CA THR A 100 -24.12 5.68 1.73
C THR A 100 -23.36 6.22 0.52
N ALA A 101 -23.45 7.52 0.25
CA ALA A 101 -22.68 8.17 -0.80
C ALA A 101 -21.16 8.09 -0.55
N TYR A 102 -20.75 8.16 0.70
CA TYR A 102 -19.33 8.02 1.07
C TYR A 102 -18.81 6.61 0.80
N GLY A 103 -19.61 5.59 1.12
CA GLY A 103 -19.29 4.20 0.72
C GLY A 103 -19.18 4.03 -0.80
N TYR A 104 -20.02 4.72 -1.56
CA TYR A 104 -19.94 4.74 -3.02
C TYR A 104 -18.70 5.49 -3.54
N GLN A 105 -18.36 6.64 -2.96
CA GLN A 105 -17.09 7.34 -3.29
C GLN A 105 -15.87 6.49 -2.96
N LEU A 106 -15.87 5.80 -1.81
CA LEU A 106 -14.80 4.87 -1.43
C LEU A 106 -14.68 3.72 -2.43
N LYS A 107 -15.80 3.18 -2.92
CA LYS A 107 -15.78 2.19 -4.00
C LYS A 107 -15.08 2.72 -5.25
N GLN A 108 -15.41 3.94 -5.68
CA GLN A 108 -14.77 4.57 -6.83
C GLN A 108 -13.25 4.75 -6.60
N ALA A 109 -12.83 5.19 -5.43
CA ALA A 109 -11.43 5.33 -5.06
C ALA A 109 -10.71 3.98 -5.01
N ASN A 110 -11.38 2.95 -4.45
CA ASN A 110 -10.84 1.61 -4.36
C ASN A 110 -10.65 0.94 -5.71
N ASP A 111 -11.52 1.20 -6.68
CA ASP A 111 -11.37 0.69 -8.05
C ASP A 111 -10.07 1.21 -8.71
N ILE A 112 -9.68 2.45 -8.41
CA ILE A 112 -8.38 3.01 -8.81
C ILE A 112 -7.23 2.32 -8.05
N LEU A 113 -7.37 2.17 -6.73
CA LEU A 113 -6.32 1.55 -5.90
C LEU A 113 -6.11 0.07 -6.21
N ARG A 114 -7.18 -0.69 -6.51
CA ARG A 114 -7.09 -2.09 -6.97
C ARG A 114 -6.21 -2.21 -8.21
N LYS A 115 -6.43 -1.34 -9.18
CA LYS A 115 -5.61 -1.30 -10.38
C LYS A 115 -4.16 -0.95 -10.07
N ASP A 116 -3.92 0.04 -9.24
CA ASP A 116 -2.58 0.47 -8.87
C ASP A 116 -1.80 -0.62 -8.11
N LEU A 117 -2.47 -1.33 -7.21
CA LEU A 117 -1.90 -2.46 -6.47
C LEU A 117 -1.55 -3.62 -7.40
N ALA A 118 -2.43 -3.95 -8.36
CA ALA A 118 -2.17 -4.99 -9.35
C ALA A 118 -1.00 -4.63 -10.27
N ASP A 119 -0.98 -3.39 -10.79
CA ASP A 119 0.10 -2.89 -11.64
C ASP A 119 1.44 -2.90 -10.88
N PHE A 120 1.44 -2.49 -9.61
CA PHE A 120 2.65 -2.49 -8.79
C PHE A 120 3.15 -3.92 -8.50
N LEU A 121 2.24 -4.84 -8.20
CA LEU A 121 2.58 -6.25 -7.98
C LEU A 121 3.25 -6.86 -9.22
N GLU A 122 2.73 -6.57 -10.43
CA GLU A 122 3.31 -7.09 -11.67
C GLU A 122 4.69 -6.50 -11.95
N ILE A 123 4.89 -5.21 -11.70
CA ILE A 123 6.22 -4.58 -11.80
C ILE A 123 7.25 -5.28 -10.90
N ILE A 124 6.88 -5.59 -9.64
CA ILE A 124 7.77 -6.29 -8.73
C ILE A 124 8.08 -7.70 -9.25
N LYS A 125 7.08 -8.42 -9.75
CA LYS A 125 7.22 -9.76 -10.33
C LYS A 125 8.18 -9.76 -11.52
N GLU A 126 7.98 -8.86 -12.48
CA GLU A 126 8.85 -8.73 -13.65
C GLU A 126 10.31 -8.48 -13.22
N LYS A 127 10.53 -7.59 -12.26
CA LYS A 127 11.87 -7.29 -11.74
C LYS A 127 12.49 -8.46 -10.96
N ALA A 128 11.68 -9.17 -10.16
CA ALA A 128 12.14 -10.37 -9.46
C ALA A 128 12.63 -11.43 -10.44
N LEU A 129 11.90 -11.66 -11.54
CA LEU A 129 12.29 -12.59 -12.59
C LEU A 129 13.55 -12.12 -13.34
N ALA A 130 13.61 -10.84 -13.69
CA ALA A 130 14.75 -10.28 -14.42
C ALA A 130 16.08 -10.41 -13.64
N TYR A 131 16.03 -10.33 -12.32
CA TYR A 131 17.20 -10.41 -11.45
C TYR A 131 17.24 -11.68 -10.60
N LYS A 132 16.53 -12.74 -11.01
CA LYS A 132 16.42 -14.00 -10.28
C LYS A 132 17.79 -14.57 -9.91
N ASP A 133 18.72 -14.57 -10.86
CA ASP A 133 20.04 -15.17 -10.74
C ASP A 133 21.15 -14.12 -10.49
N THR A 134 20.78 -12.84 -10.28
CA THR A 134 21.76 -11.78 -10.01
C THR A 134 22.21 -11.87 -8.55
N VAL A 135 23.42 -12.39 -8.36
CA VAL A 135 24.01 -12.64 -7.04
C VAL A 135 24.38 -11.33 -6.36
N CYS A 136 24.06 -11.23 -5.09
CA CYS A 136 24.41 -10.09 -4.25
C CYS A 136 24.67 -10.53 -2.81
N MET A 137 25.21 -9.62 -2.00
CA MET A 137 25.48 -9.88 -0.60
C MET A 137 24.22 -9.81 0.24
N GLY A 138 23.88 -10.90 0.96
CA GLY A 138 22.93 -10.89 2.05
C GLY A 138 23.57 -10.27 3.29
N ARG A 139 22.88 -9.27 3.89
CA ARG A 139 23.36 -8.56 5.07
C ARG A 139 22.39 -8.74 6.23
N THR A 140 22.94 -9.08 7.42
CA THR A 140 22.22 -9.04 8.70
C THR A 140 22.94 -8.06 9.62
N HIS A 141 22.19 -7.27 10.37
CA HIS A 141 22.75 -6.19 11.21
C HIS A 141 23.62 -5.17 10.42
N GLY A 142 23.45 -5.08 9.11
CA GLY A 142 24.31 -4.28 8.22
C GLY A 142 25.64 -4.93 7.86
N VAL A 143 25.94 -6.14 8.37
CA VAL A 143 27.18 -6.90 8.15
C VAL A 143 26.96 -7.97 7.10
N HIS A 144 27.99 -8.30 6.34
CA HIS A 144 27.97 -9.38 5.34
C HIS A 144 27.71 -10.72 6.01
N ALA A 145 26.70 -11.44 5.56
CA ALA A 145 26.33 -12.77 6.04
C ALA A 145 26.65 -13.82 4.98
N GLU A 146 25.73 -14.08 4.06
CA GLU A 146 25.86 -15.08 3.00
C GLU A 146 25.37 -14.53 1.65
N PRO A 147 25.86 -15.09 0.53
CA PRO A 147 25.34 -14.77 -0.79
C PRO A 147 23.86 -15.04 -0.93
N THR A 148 23.17 -14.17 -1.62
CA THR A 148 21.75 -14.30 -2.02
C THR A 148 21.60 -13.78 -3.45
N THR A 149 20.35 -13.60 -3.94
CA THR A 149 20.12 -12.92 -5.21
C THR A 149 19.27 -11.66 -5.03
N PHE A 150 19.47 -10.68 -5.89
CA PHE A 150 18.64 -9.48 -5.91
C PHE A 150 17.18 -9.83 -6.24
N GLY A 151 16.96 -10.83 -7.09
CA GLY A 151 15.64 -11.36 -7.37
C GLY A 151 14.93 -11.92 -6.15
N LEU A 152 15.63 -12.59 -5.22
CA LEU A 152 15.04 -13.06 -3.97
C LEU A 152 14.57 -11.92 -3.05
N LYS A 153 15.32 -10.81 -3.02
CA LYS A 153 14.87 -9.60 -2.30
C LYS A 153 13.55 -9.07 -2.87
N LEU A 154 13.43 -9.02 -4.19
CA LEU A 154 12.21 -8.58 -4.88
C LEU A 154 11.07 -9.61 -4.77
N ALA A 155 11.36 -10.91 -4.78
CA ALA A 155 10.38 -11.95 -4.54
C ALA A 155 9.76 -11.87 -3.12
N LEU A 156 10.54 -11.46 -2.13
CA LEU A 156 10.02 -11.16 -0.78
C LEU A 156 9.01 -10.00 -0.82
N TRP A 157 9.32 -8.92 -1.57
CA TRP A 157 8.40 -7.79 -1.74
C TRP A 157 7.11 -8.22 -2.44
N TYR A 158 7.22 -9.02 -3.48
CA TYR A 158 6.07 -9.60 -4.18
C TYR A 158 5.15 -10.39 -3.23
N SER A 159 5.73 -11.28 -2.43
CA SER A 159 4.97 -12.07 -1.44
C SER A 159 4.28 -11.18 -0.40
N GLU A 160 4.94 -10.11 0.05
CA GLU A 160 4.38 -9.14 0.98
C GLU A 160 3.23 -8.34 0.36
N MET A 161 3.38 -7.90 -0.88
CA MET A 161 2.32 -7.17 -1.59
C MET A 161 1.11 -8.04 -1.91
N LYS A 162 1.26 -9.34 -2.19
CA LYS A 162 0.13 -10.27 -2.29
C LYS A 162 -0.73 -10.25 -1.02
N ARG A 163 -0.10 -10.38 0.15
CA ARG A 163 -0.82 -10.32 1.44
C ARG A 163 -1.45 -8.95 1.68
N ASN A 164 -0.83 -7.87 1.22
CA ASN A 164 -1.39 -6.53 1.33
C ASN A 164 -2.61 -6.34 0.43
N ILE A 165 -2.63 -6.91 -0.77
CA ILE A 165 -3.80 -6.92 -1.66
C ILE A 165 -4.96 -7.67 -1.02
N GLU A 166 -4.72 -8.85 -0.43
CA GLU A 166 -5.75 -9.61 0.29
C GLU A 166 -6.36 -8.81 1.46
N ARG A 167 -5.51 -8.12 2.24
CA ARG A 167 -5.96 -7.22 3.33
C ARG A 167 -6.77 -6.06 2.79
N PHE A 168 -6.30 -5.45 1.69
CA PHE A 168 -6.98 -4.32 1.06
C PHE A 168 -8.38 -4.71 0.57
N GLU A 169 -8.53 -5.84 -0.11
CA GLU A 169 -9.84 -6.30 -0.58
C GLU A 169 -10.82 -6.52 0.56
N ARG A 170 -10.37 -7.16 1.66
CA ARG A 170 -11.21 -7.34 2.84
C ARG A 170 -11.63 -6.01 3.46
N ALA A 171 -10.69 -5.08 3.64
CA ALA A 171 -10.96 -3.78 4.25
C ALA A 171 -11.80 -2.88 3.33
N ALA A 172 -11.56 -2.91 2.02
CA ALA A 172 -12.35 -2.21 1.01
C ALA A 172 -13.81 -2.66 1.03
N GLN A 173 -14.07 -3.98 1.06
CA GLN A 173 -15.43 -4.51 1.22
C GLN A 173 -16.11 -4.02 2.50
N GLY A 174 -15.33 -3.76 3.56
CA GLY A 174 -15.83 -3.21 4.81
C GLY A 174 -16.45 -1.82 4.64
N VAL A 175 -15.80 -0.94 3.90
CA VAL A 175 -16.21 0.46 3.71
C VAL A 175 -17.05 0.70 2.45
N GLU A 176 -17.08 -0.23 1.49
CA GLU A 176 -17.99 -0.20 0.34
C GLU A 176 -19.39 -0.65 0.79
N ALA A 177 -19.94 0.11 1.71
CA ALA A 177 -21.21 -0.19 2.37
C ALA A 177 -22.09 1.04 2.47
N GLY A 178 -23.39 0.82 2.52
CA GLY A 178 -24.39 1.86 2.72
C GLY A 178 -25.28 1.53 3.91
N LYS A 179 -25.95 2.55 4.43
CA LYS A 179 -27.01 2.47 5.43
C LYS A 179 -28.13 3.44 5.06
N ILE A 180 -29.35 2.96 5.00
CA ILE A 180 -30.55 3.76 4.82
C ILE A 180 -31.57 3.26 5.83
N SER A 181 -31.29 3.51 7.10
CA SER A 181 -31.99 2.93 8.25
C SER A 181 -32.59 3.99 9.18
N GLY A 182 -32.52 5.27 8.78
CA GLY A 182 -33.08 6.39 9.54
C GLY A 182 -32.17 6.90 10.64
N ALA A 183 -32.74 7.76 11.47
CA ALA A 183 -32.03 8.59 12.45
C ALA A 183 -31.25 7.82 13.52
N VAL A 184 -31.63 6.59 13.84
CA VAL A 184 -30.98 5.76 14.87
C VAL A 184 -30.84 4.28 14.45
N GLY A 185 -31.04 3.97 13.18
CA GLY A 185 -30.83 2.62 12.65
C GLY A 185 -32.02 1.66 12.80
N THR A 186 -33.22 2.15 13.11
CA THR A 186 -34.36 1.31 13.41
C THR A 186 -35.36 1.11 12.26
N PHE A 187 -35.11 1.73 11.11
CA PHE A 187 -36.01 1.74 9.93
C PHE A 187 -37.42 2.28 10.24
N ALA A 188 -37.55 3.18 11.23
CA ALA A 188 -38.85 3.63 11.69
C ALA A 188 -39.68 4.35 10.60
N ASN A 189 -39.06 5.11 9.73
CA ASN A 189 -39.71 5.90 8.68
C ASN A 189 -39.26 5.48 7.26
N ILE A 190 -38.57 4.41 7.14
CA ILE A 190 -38.02 3.93 5.81
C ILE A 190 -38.02 2.41 5.78
N SER A 191 -38.36 1.83 4.64
CA SER A 191 -38.32 0.37 4.46
C SER A 191 -36.91 -0.13 4.26
N PRO A 192 -36.51 -1.28 4.87
CA PRO A 192 -35.23 -1.95 4.56
C PRO A 192 -35.05 -2.29 3.08
N GLU A 193 -36.12 -2.41 2.32
CA GLU A 193 -36.10 -2.66 0.88
C GLU A 193 -35.51 -1.48 0.11
N VAL A 194 -35.69 -0.24 0.61
CA VAL A 194 -35.06 0.98 0.04
C VAL A 194 -33.53 0.89 0.16
N GLU A 195 -33.03 0.52 1.33
CA GLU A 195 -31.58 0.32 1.55
C GLU A 195 -31.03 -0.76 0.61
N ALA A 196 -31.70 -1.90 0.54
CA ALA A 196 -31.29 -3.01 -0.34
C ALA A 196 -31.26 -2.60 -1.81
N TYR A 197 -32.26 -1.86 -2.28
CA TYR A 197 -32.34 -1.35 -3.65
C TYR A 197 -31.20 -0.39 -3.96
N VAL A 198 -31.00 0.63 -3.14
CA VAL A 198 -29.99 1.66 -3.33
C VAL A 198 -28.57 1.03 -3.33
N CYS A 199 -28.26 0.22 -2.31
CA CYS A 199 -26.96 -0.45 -2.24
C CYS A 199 -26.68 -1.34 -3.44
N LYS A 200 -27.69 -2.11 -3.89
CA LYS A 200 -27.57 -2.95 -5.09
C LYS A 200 -27.26 -2.12 -6.36
N LYS A 201 -27.95 -0.98 -6.51
CA LYS A 201 -27.75 -0.11 -7.70
C LYS A 201 -26.36 0.55 -7.69
N LEU A 202 -25.86 0.94 -6.53
CA LEU A 202 -24.54 1.52 -6.37
C LEU A 202 -23.41 0.48 -6.41
N GLY A 203 -23.76 -0.82 -6.33
CA GLY A 203 -22.76 -1.90 -6.29
C GLY A 203 -21.98 -1.92 -4.99
N ILE A 204 -22.60 -1.49 -3.90
CA ILE A 204 -22.09 -1.58 -2.53
C ILE A 204 -22.99 -2.52 -1.71
N ARG A 205 -22.56 -2.93 -0.52
CA ARG A 205 -23.36 -3.80 0.33
C ARG A 205 -24.20 -3.01 1.33
N PRO A 206 -25.42 -3.43 1.66
CA PRO A 206 -26.12 -2.92 2.84
C PRO A 206 -25.39 -3.41 4.10
N GLN A 207 -25.31 -2.56 5.12
CA GLN A 207 -24.73 -2.97 6.40
C GLN A 207 -25.77 -3.77 7.22
N GLU A 208 -25.30 -4.81 7.92
CA GLU A 208 -26.18 -5.69 8.71
C GLU A 208 -26.93 -4.93 9.81
N ILE A 209 -26.25 -3.97 10.43
CA ILE A 209 -26.79 -3.09 11.47
C ILE A 209 -26.01 -1.77 11.46
N SER A 210 -26.71 -0.70 11.76
CA SER A 210 -26.12 0.63 11.92
C SER A 210 -26.81 1.40 13.06
N THR A 211 -26.24 2.50 13.44
CA THR A 211 -26.91 3.53 14.24
C THR A 211 -27.40 4.63 13.30
N GLN A 212 -27.19 5.90 13.61
CA GLN A 212 -27.37 6.97 12.62
C GLN A 212 -26.33 6.88 11.50
N ILE A 213 -25.20 6.22 11.76
CA ILE A 213 -24.06 6.04 10.86
C ILE A 213 -23.61 4.59 10.77
N LEU A 214 -22.77 4.28 9.79
CA LEU A 214 -21.97 3.06 9.77
C LEU A 214 -20.98 3.03 10.94
N SER A 215 -20.69 1.86 11.48
CA SER A 215 -19.69 1.72 12.55
C SER A 215 -18.30 2.12 12.04
N ARG A 216 -17.58 2.93 12.81
CA ARG A 216 -16.31 3.54 12.38
C ARG A 216 -15.09 2.62 12.55
N ASP A 217 -15.23 1.48 13.18
CA ASP A 217 -14.21 0.42 13.15
C ASP A 217 -13.93 -0.07 11.72
N LEU A 218 -14.91 -0.08 10.83
CA LEU A 218 -14.76 -0.39 9.42
C LEU A 218 -13.80 0.59 8.72
N HIS A 219 -13.96 1.88 8.98
CA HIS A 219 -13.10 2.93 8.44
C HIS A 219 -11.70 2.90 9.08
N ALA A 220 -11.62 2.57 10.37
CA ALA A 220 -10.35 2.40 11.07
C ALA A 220 -9.55 1.19 10.52
N ASP A 221 -10.18 0.04 10.26
CA ASP A 221 -9.54 -1.12 9.61
C ASP A 221 -9.06 -0.76 8.20
N TYR A 222 -9.87 -0.01 7.44
CA TYR A 222 -9.50 0.44 6.09
C TYR A 222 -8.26 1.36 6.10
N ILE A 223 -8.25 2.41 6.92
CA ILE A 223 -7.10 3.32 7.02
C ILE A 223 -5.87 2.59 7.58
N SER A 224 -6.03 1.67 8.53
CA SER A 224 -4.94 0.83 9.03
C SER A 224 -4.33 -0.04 7.95
N THR A 225 -5.15 -0.59 7.09
CA THR A 225 -4.70 -1.38 5.95
C THR A 225 -3.92 -0.53 4.94
N ILE A 226 -4.42 0.68 4.61
CA ILE A 226 -3.70 1.65 3.78
C ILE A 226 -2.34 2.03 4.42
N ALA A 227 -2.32 2.26 5.73
CA ALA A 227 -1.09 2.58 6.46
C ALA A 227 -0.08 1.43 6.44
N LEU A 228 -0.53 0.17 6.51
CA LEU A 228 0.34 -0.99 6.40
C LEU A 228 0.93 -1.14 5.00
N ILE A 229 0.14 -0.90 3.94
CA ILE A 229 0.63 -0.90 2.56
C ILE A 229 1.68 0.20 2.37
N ALA A 230 1.41 1.41 2.84
CA ALA A 230 2.37 2.51 2.79
C ALA A 230 3.67 2.19 3.56
N THR A 231 3.58 1.47 4.68
CA THR A 231 4.72 1.00 5.47
C THR A 231 5.54 -0.05 4.71
N SER A 232 4.90 -0.94 3.94
CA SER A 232 5.60 -1.87 3.05
C SER A 232 6.36 -1.12 1.96
N ILE A 233 5.75 -0.10 1.34
CA ILE A 233 6.43 0.75 0.35
C ILE A 233 7.62 1.49 0.98
N GLU A 234 7.48 2.01 2.20
CA GLU A 234 8.60 2.63 2.94
C GLU A 234 9.73 1.65 3.19
N LYS A 235 9.43 0.41 3.59
CA LYS A 235 10.42 -0.65 3.78
C LYS A 235 11.20 -0.92 2.49
N PHE A 236 10.51 -1.04 1.35
CA PHE A 236 11.16 -1.28 0.05
C PHE A 236 12.01 -0.07 -0.37
N ALA A 237 11.52 1.14 -0.18
CA ALA A 237 12.24 2.37 -0.41
C ALA A 237 13.48 2.51 0.48
N THR A 238 13.42 2.04 1.71
CA THR A 238 14.55 2.01 2.64
C THR A 238 15.64 1.04 2.18
N GLU A 239 15.28 -0.12 1.64
CA GLU A 239 16.24 -1.04 1.03
C GLU A 239 16.94 -0.39 -0.17
N ILE A 240 16.19 0.24 -1.10
CA ILE A 240 16.79 0.95 -2.25
C ILE A 240 17.77 2.02 -1.75
N ARG A 241 17.39 2.84 -0.76
CA ARG A 241 18.28 3.86 -0.18
C ARG A 241 19.54 3.25 0.41
N GLY A 242 19.42 2.12 1.08
CA GLY A 242 20.55 1.37 1.64
C GLY A 242 21.51 0.86 0.55
N LEU A 243 20.96 0.34 -0.54
CA LEU A 243 21.74 -0.18 -1.66
C LEU A 243 22.33 0.91 -2.57
N GLN A 244 21.80 2.15 -2.51
CA GLN A 244 22.30 3.29 -3.28
C GLN A 244 23.38 4.10 -2.54
N LYS A 245 23.73 3.75 -1.30
CA LYS A 245 24.83 4.42 -0.59
C LYS A 245 26.13 4.37 -1.39
N SER A 246 26.95 5.41 -1.30
CA SER A 246 28.23 5.51 -2.01
C SER A 246 29.13 4.29 -1.79
N GLU A 247 29.14 3.73 -0.58
CA GLU A 247 29.94 2.58 -0.19
C GLU A 247 29.38 1.26 -0.73
N THR A 248 28.08 1.18 -0.99
CA THR A 248 27.39 -0.02 -1.48
C THR A 248 27.22 0.02 -2.98
N LEU A 249 26.51 1.03 -3.49
CA LEU A 249 26.21 1.33 -4.89
C LEU A 249 25.84 0.07 -5.71
N GLU A 250 24.92 -0.72 -5.21
CA GLU A 250 24.41 -1.93 -5.89
C GLU A 250 23.20 -1.63 -6.76
N VAL A 251 22.46 -0.55 -6.45
CA VAL A 251 21.37 -0.01 -7.27
C VAL A 251 21.39 1.52 -7.25
N GLU A 252 20.66 2.14 -8.18
CA GLU A 252 20.45 3.58 -8.25
C GLU A 252 19.06 3.88 -8.80
N GLU A 253 18.33 4.84 -8.23
CA GLU A 253 17.13 5.38 -8.88
C GLU A 253 17.51 5.94 -10.25
N PHE A 254 16.66 5.67 -11.26
CA PHE A 254 16.90 6.18 -12.61
C PHE A 254 17.06 7.70 -12.62
N PHE A 255 18.16 8.13 -13.19
CA PHE A 255 18.51 9.54 -13.32
C PHE A 255 18.36 9.98 -14.78
N ALA A 256 17.33 10.77 -15.07
CA ALA A 256 17.02 11.19 -16.43
C ALA A 256 18.04 12.20 -16.95
N LYS A 257 18.26 12.21 -18.28
CA LYS A 257 19.12 13.20 -18.94
C LYS A 257 18.59 14.63 -18.65
N GLY A 258 19.44 15.47 -18.10
CA GLY A 258 19.08 16.85 -17.71
C GLY A 258 18.49 17.00 -16.32
N GLN A 259 18.23 15.93 -15.59
CA GLN A 259 17.83 15.98 -14.19
C GLN A 259 18.93 16.60 -13.32
N LYS A 260 18.56 17.32 -12.28
CA LYS A 260 19.49 17.85 -11.28
C LYS A 260 19.38 17.05 -9.98
N GLY A 261 20.48 16.45 -9.54
CA GLY A 261 20.51 15.65 -8.31
C GLY A 261 20.80 16.45 -7.06
N SER A 262 21.45 17.60 -7.21
CA SER A 262 21.83 18.47 -6.11
C SER A 262 21.94 19.91 -6.60
N SER A 263 21.61 20.88 -5.76
CA SER A 263 21.76 22.30 -6.05
C SER A 263 23.22 22.78 -5.98
N ALA A 264 24.07 22.06 -5.21
CA ALA A 264 25.46 22.44 -4.97
C ALA A 264 26.49 21.51 -5.63
N MET A 265 26.19 20.22 -5.74
CA MET A 265 27.12 19.18 -6.20
C MET A 265 26.58 18.48 -7.44
N PRO A 266 27.05 18.82 -8.67
CA PRO A 266 26.48 18.30 -9.92
C PRO A 266 26.54 16.76 -10.08
N HIS A 267 27.51 16.10 -9.43
CA HIS A 267 27.70 14.66 -9.51
C HIS A 267 26.76 13.85 -8.57
N LYS A 268 26.14 14.52 -7.59
CA LYS A 268 25.41 13.86 -6.52
C LYS A 268 23.99 13.44 -6.98
N ARG A 269 23.74 12.14 -7.01
CA ARG A 269 22.45 11.54 -7.37
C ARG A 269 21.78 10.98 -6.12
N ASN A 270 20.80 11.71 -5.60
CA ASN A 270 20.12 11.34 -4.36
C ASN A 270 18.90 10.45 -4.65
N PRO A 271 18.58 9.46 -3.78
CA PRO A 271 17.37 8.65 -3.88
C PRO A 271 16.12 9.40 -3.38
N ILE A 272 15.84 10.57 -4.00
CA ILE A 272 14.79 11.50 -3.54
C ILE A 272 13.41 10.86 -3.63
N GLY A 273 13.17 10.01 -4.62
CA GLY A 273 11.90 9.33 -4.77
C GLY A 273 11.64 8.37 -3.60
N SER A 274 12.61 7.56 -3.22
CA SER A 274 12.52 6.64 -2.08
C SER A 274 12.44 7.39 -0.74
N GLU A 275 13.14 8.51 -0.58
CA GLU A 275 13.02 9.37 0.60
C GLU A 275 11.61 9.97 0.72
N ASN A 276 11.03 10.40 -0.41
CA ASN A 276 9.65 10.90 -0.46
C ASN A 276 8.64 9.83 -0.03
N MET A 277 8.80 8.57 -0.46
CA MET A 277 7.94 7.46 -0.03
C MET A 277 7.99 7.27 1.49
N ALA A 278 9.18 7.29 2.07
CA ALA A 278 9.36 7.16 3.52
C ALA A 278 8.68 8.32 4.29
N GLY A 279 8.74 9.55 3.75
CA GLY A 279 8.05 10.70 4.33
C GLY A 279 6.53 10.56 4.31
N LEU A 280 5.95 10.17 3.16
CA LEU A 280 4.50 10.06 2.98
C LEU A 280 3.88 8.92 3.79
N ALA A 281 4.58 7.81 3.98
CA ALA A 281 4.13 6.72 4.85
C ALA A 281 3.90 7.18 6.31
N ARG A 282 4.70 8.13 6.81
CA ARG A 282 4.52 8.70 8.16
C ARG A 282 3.21 9.46 8.28
N VAL A 283 2.81 10.21 7.23
CA VAL A 283 1.56 10.96 7.20
C VAL A 283 0.38 10.01 7.28
N ILE A 284 0.36 8.96 6.46
CA ILE A 284 -0.72 7.96 6.47
C ILE A 284 -0.83 7.24 7.82
N ARG A 285 0.30 6.92 8.48
CA ARG A 285 0.26 6.36 9.84
C ARG A 285 -0.34 7.32 10.87
N GLY A 286 -0.14 8.62 10.71
CA GLY A 286 -0.84 9.63 11.52
C GLY A 286 -2.36 9.60 11.30
N HIS A 287 -2.81 9.43 10.07
CA HIS A 287 -4.23 9.29 9.75
C HIS A 287 -4.85 8.04 10.38
N MET A 288 -4.10 6.93 10.46
CA MET A 288 -4.54 5.70 11.14
C MET A 288 -4.89 5.96 12.61
N VAL A 289 -4.04 6.70 13.32
CA VAL A 289 -4.31 7.06 14.72
C VAL A 289 -5.60 7.88 14.83
N THR A 290 -5.78 8.87 13.98
CA THR A 290 -7.01 9.68 13.93
C THR A 290 -8.24 8.83 13.63
N ALA A 291 -8.12 7.83 12.75
CA ALA A 291 -9.24 6.92 12.43
C ALA A 291 -9.65 6.06 13.63
N TYR A 292 -8.72 5.63 14.48
CA TYR A 292 -9.04 4.92 15.73
C TYR A 292 -9.80 5.79 16.72
N GLU A 293 -9.44 7.07 16.84
CA GLU A 293 -10.17 8.00 17.69
C GLU A 293 -11.62 8.24 17.24
N ASN A 294 -11.92 8.06 15.95
CA ASN A 294 -13.28 8.18 15.40
C ASN A 294 -14.18 6.97 15.71
N VAL A 295 -13.66 5.87 16.25
CA VAL A 295 -14.46 4.70 16.63
C VAL A 295 -15.30 4.99 17.87
N ASN A 296 -14.77 5.77 18.81
CA ASN A 296 -15.40 6.08 20.08
C ASN A 296 -16.28 7.32 19.98
N LEU A 297 -17.55 7.13 19.61
CA LEU A 297 -18.55 8.18 19.49
C LEU A 297 -19.61 8.06 20.61
N TRP A 298 -20.31 9.16 20.91
CA TRP A 298 -21.37 9.18 21.88
C TRP A 298 -22.66 8.58 21.32
N HIS A 299 -23.22 7.62 22.03
CA HIS A 299 -24.53 7.02 21.72
C HIS A 299 -24.64 6.53 20.28
N GLU A 300 -25.72 6.81 19.59
CA GLU A 300 -25.96 6.43 18.20
C GLU A 300 -25.19 7.29 17.20
N ARG A 301 -24.66 8.42 17.59
CA ARG A 301 -23.69 9.28 16.89
C ARG A 301 -23.48 10.61 17.62
N ASP A 302 -22.24 11.10 17.65
CA ASP A 302 -21.93 12.53 17.63
C ASP A 302 -21.21 12.89 16.32
N ILE A 303 -21.00 14.18 16.03
CA ILE A 303 -20.45 14.63 14.73
C ILE A 303 -18.92 14.79 14.72
N SER A 304 -18.22 14.45 15.81
CA SER A 304 -16.77 14.67 15.94
C SER A 304 -15.95 13.96 14.87
N HIS A 305 -16.39 12.76 14.43
CA HIS A 305 -15.73 12.01 13.35
C HIS A 305 -15.71 12.76 12.01
N SER A 306 -16.77 13.53 11.71
CA SER A 306 -17.00 14.08 10.37
C SER A 306 -15.89 15.04 9.93
N SER A 307 -15.45 15.94 10.79
CA SER A 307 -14.38 16.89 10.47
C SER A 307 -13.04 16.18 10.20
N ALA A 308 -12.74 15.13 10.96
CA ALA A 308 -11.51 14.35 10.79
C ALA A 308 -11.55 13.51 9.50
N GLU A 309 -12.67 12.83 9.23
CA GLU A 309 -12.84 11.95 8.07
C GLU A 309 -12.77 12.72 6.74
N ARG A 310 -13.27 13.94 6.68
CA ARG A 310 -13.17 14.82 5.51
C ARG A 310 -11.71 15.11 5.10
N ILE A 311 -10.75 14.90 6.00
CA ILE A 311 -9.32 15.07 5.78
C ILE A 311 -8.65 13.72 5.57
N ILE A 312 -8.72 12.83 6.57
CA ILE A 312 -7.88 11.64 6.63
C ILE A 312 -8.19 10.60 5.55
N ILE A 313 -9.44 10.43 5.14
CA ILE A 313 -9.83 9.40 4.17
C ILE A 313 -9.47 9.83 2.74
N PRO A 314 -9.86 11.03 2.25
CA PRO A 314 -9.39 11.51 0.95
C PRO A 314 -7.87 11.54 0.87
N ASP A 315 -7.21 12.10 1.88
CA ASP A 315 -5.76 12.26 1.88
C ASP A 315 -5.03 10.91 1.90
N SER A 316 -5.53 9.91 2.64
CA SER A 316 -4.93 8.58 2.67
C SER A 316 -5.01 7.86 1.32
N THR A 317 -6.15 7.91 0.66
CA THR A 317 -6.35 7.28 -0.67
C THR A 317 -5.57 8.01 -1.76
N ILE A 318 -5.54 9.34 -1.73
CA ILE A 318 -4.74 10.18 -2.63
C ILE A 318 -3.24 9.86 -2.49
N LEU A 319 -2.75 9.80 -1.25
CA LEU A 319 -1.35 9.50 -0.98
C LEU A 319 -0.99 8.08 -1.40
N LEU A 320 -1.82 7.09 -1.10
CA LEU A 320 -1.54 5.71 -1.51
C LEU A 320 -1.51 5.57 -3.04
N ASN A 321 -2.47 6.17 -3.77
CA ASN A 321 -2.46 6.21 -5.24
C ASN A 321 -1.15 6.83 -5.77
N TYR A 322 -0.74 7.97 -5.22
CA TYR A 322 0.53 8.61 -5.59
C TYR A 322 1.74 7.71 -5.30
N MET A 323 1.80 7.12 -4.10
CA MET A 323 2.92 6.27 -3.68
C MET A 323 3.07 5.04 -4.57
N LEU A 324 1.98 4.33 -4.85
CA LEU A 324 1.99 3.13 -5.70
C LEU A 324 2.50 3.44 -7.11
N ARG A 325 1.98 4.51 -7.72
CA ARG A 325 2.40 4.92 -9.08
C ARG A 325 3.82 5.42 -9.13
N ARG A 326 4.21 6.30 -8.20
CA ARG A 326 5.55 6.86 -8.18
C ARG A 326 6.60 5.81 -7.85
N PHE A 327 6.37 5.01 -6.81
CA PHE A 327 7.33 3.98 -6.43
C PHE A 327 7.37 2.82 -7.42
N GLY A 328 6.24 2.45 -8.02
CA GLY A 328 6.19 1.52 -9.14
C GLY A 328 7.08 1.96 -10.30
N ASN A 329 7.03 3.26 -10.64
CA ASN A 329 7.91 3.81 -11.69
C ASN A 329 9.40 3.79 -11.28
N ILE A 330 9.72 4.01 -10.00
CA ILE A 330 11.10 3.90 -9.49
C ILE A 330 11.60 2.46 -9.64
N VAL A 331 10.83 1.48 -9.16
CA VAL A 331 11.20 0.05 -9.25
C VAL A 331 11.33 -0.40 -10.71
N LYS A 332 10.39 0.02 -11.57
CA LYS A 332 10.39 -0.31 -13.01
C LYS A 332 11.66 0.16 -13.71
N ASN A 333 12.16 1.33 -13.35
CA ASN A 333 13.31 1.97 -14.02
C ASN A 333 14.59 1.92 -13.18
N LEU A 334 14.62 1.11 -12.12
CA LEU A 334 15.78 0.99 -11.24
C LEU A 334 17.02 0.56 -12.03
N THR A 335 18.12 1.28 -11.90
CA THR A 335 19.43 0.88 -12.40
C THR A 335 20.06 -0.08 -11.41
N VAL A 336 20.46 -1.25 -11.88
CA VAL A 336 21.10 -2.30 -11.06
C VAL A 336 22.53 -2.47 -11.55
N PHE A 337 23.47 -2.64 -10.62
CA PHE A 337 24.91 -2.80 -10.90
C PHE A 337 25.40 -4.18 -10.44
N PRO A 338 25.22 -5.25 -11.24
CA PRO A 338 25.64 -6.60 -10.87
C PRO A 338 27.14 -6.71 -10.55
N GLU A 339 27.99 -5.95 -11.25
CA GLU A 339 29.43 -5.93 -11.03
C GLU A 339 29.78 -5.39 -9.63
N ASN A 340 29.04 -4.37 -9.16
CA ASN A 340 29.22 -3.84 -7.82
C ASN A 340 28.72 -4.82 -6.75
N MET A 341 27.64 -5.56 -7.03
CA MET A 341 27.14 -6.61 -6.15
C MET A 341 28.19 -7.69 -5.93
N LEU A 342 28.82 -8.18 -7.01
CA LEU A 342 29.91 -9.16 -6.94
C LEU A 342 31.15 -8.59 -6.23
N ARG A 343 31.59 -7.40 -6.61
CA ARG A 343 32.72 -6.73 -5.94
C ARG A 343 32.51 -6.58 -4.43
N ASN A 344 31.30 -6.24 -4.00
CA ASN A 344 30.99 -6.07 -2.58
C ASN A 344 31.04 -7.40 -1.81
N MET A 345 30.79 -8.54 -2.47
CA MET A 345 30.96 -9.86 -1.85
C MET A 345 32.42 -10.13 -1.44
N ASP A 346 33.37 -9.63 -2.23
CA ASP A 346 34.80 -9.83 -1.95
C ASP A 346 35.36 -8.88 -0.89
N ALA A 347 34.59 -7.86 -0.48
CA ALA A 347 35.03 -6.83 0.47
C ALA A 347 35.43 -7.36 1.86
N THR A 348 35.04 -8.60 2.18
CA THR A 348 35.42 -9.31 3.42
C THR A 348 36.41 -10.45 3.19
N PHE A 349 37.21 -10.37 2.14
CA PHE A 349 38.31 -11.30 1.83
C PHE A 349 37.89 -12.78 1.75
N GLY A 350 36.62 -13.08 1.45
CA GLY A 350 36.07 -14.43 1.38
C GLY A 350 35.59 -15.01 2.72
N LEU A 351 35.55 -14.21 3.79
CA LEU A 351 35.06 -14.66 5.11
C LEU A 351 33.60 -15.11 5.11
N ILE A 352 32.81 -14.68 4.14
CA ILE A 352 31.42 -15.10 3.92
C ILE A 352 31.29 -16.63 3.71
N TYR A 353 32.39 -17.32 3.37
CA TYR A 353 32.43 -18.77 3.18
C TYR A 353 32.86 -19.55 4.43
N SER A 354 33.13 -18.88 5.56
CA SER A 354 33.66 -19.51 6.78
C SER A 354 32.75 -20.63 7.31
N GLN A 355 31.43 -20.47 7.27
CA GLN A 355 30.49 -21.51 7.66
C GLN A 355 30.58 -22.72 6.71
N ARG A 356 30.77 -22.49 5.42
CA ARG A 356 30.91 -23.54 4.45
C ARG A 356 32.15 -24.40 4.69
N VAL A 357 33.29 -23.76 5.01
CA VAL A 357 34.53 -24.43 5.42
C VAL A 357 34.32 -25.24 6.68
N LEU A 358 33.67 -24.67 7.69
CA LEU A 358 33.32 -25.34 8.94
C LEU A 358 32.53 -26.64 8.70
N LEU A 359 31.48 -26.57 7.86
CA LEU A 359 30.66 -27.72 7.52
C LEU A 359 31.44 -28.80 6.77
N LYS A 360 32.34 -28.42 5.84
CA LYS A 360 33.20 -29.37 5.13
C LYS A 360 34.10 -30.14 6.09
N LEU A 361 34.71 -29.47 7.06
CA LEU A 361 35.52 -30.15 8.09
C LEU A 361 34.69 -31.14 8.93
N ILE A 362 33.46 -30.79 9.30
CA ILE A 362 32.54 -31.68 10.01
C ILE A 362 32.16 -32.86 9.14
N ASP A 363 31.85 -32.66 7.86
CA ASP A 363 31.50 -33.74 6.92
C ASP A 363 32.65 -34.73 6.73
N LYS A 364 33.91 -34.30 6.95
CA LYS A 364 35.11 -35.16 6.97
C LYS A 364 35.38 -35.81 8.35
N GLY A 365 34.46 -35.68 9.30
CA GLY A 365 34.51 -36.36 10.62
C GLY A 365 35.13 -35.54 11.75
N MET A 366 35.40 -34.26 11.56
CA MET A 366 35.88 -33.39 12.65
C MET A 366 34.68 -33.02 13.54
N SER A 367 34.88 -32.94 14.88
CA SER A 367 33.85 -32.40 15.77
C SER A 367 33.61 -30.92 15.48
N ARG A 368 32.37 -30.45 15.73
CA ARG A 368 32.02 -29.04 15.51
C ARG A 368 32.90 -28.08 16.27
N GLU A 369 33.16 -28.38 17.53
CA GLU A 369 33.99 -27.56 18.42
C GLU A 369 35.42 -27.45 17.88
N LYS A 370 36.02 -28.61 17.51
CA LYS A 370 37.36 -28.63 16.93
C LYS A 370 37.42 -27.88 15.59
N ALA A 371 36.45 -28.08 14.74
CA ALA A 371 36.36 -27.36 13.45
C ALA A 371 36.22 -25.85 13.67
N TYR A 372 35.40 -25.43 14.61
CA TYR A 372 35.22 -24.03 14.95
C TYR A 372 36.51 -23.40 15.49
N ASP A 373 37.17 -24.05 16.49
CA ASP A 373 38.39 -23.58 17.09
C ASP A 373 39.55 -23.50 16.07
N LEU A 374 39.51 -24.30 15.05
CA LEU A 374 40.51 -24.30 13.95
C LEU A 374 40.23 -23.18 12.93
N VAL A 375 38.96 -22.93 12.58
CA VAL A 375 38.58 -21.93 11.59
C VAL A 375 38.59 -20.50 12.15
N GLN A 376 38.18 -20.30 13.40
CA GLN A 376 38.06 -18.97 13.99
C GLN A 376 39.37 -18.16 13.98
N PRO A 377 40.56 -18.69 14.38
CA PRO A 377 41.83 -17.96 14.26
C PRO A 377 42.17 -17.58 12.81
N CYS A 378 41.81 -18.43 11.83
CA CYS A 378 42.01 -18.14 10.42
C CYS A 378 41.18 -16.98 9.96
N THR A 379 39.90 -16.90 10.43
CA THR A 379 39.02 -15.76 10.10
C THR A 379 39.54 -14.46 10.72
N ALA A 380 40.04 -14.48 11.97
CA ALA A 380 40.62 -13.32 12.62
C ALA A 380 41.87 -12.83 11.85
N LYS A 381 42.80 -13.75 11.52
CA LYS A 381 44.01 -13.42 10.77
C LYS A 381 43.68 -12.82 9.39
N ALA A 382 42.71 -13.43 8.66
CA ALA A 382 42.27 -12.92 7.36
C ALA A 382 41.72 -11.51 7.44
N TRP A 383 40.90 -11.24 8.47
CA TRP A 383 40.32 -9.92 8.69
C TRP A 383 41.35 -8.87 9.08
N ASP A 384 42.17 -9.15 10.08
CA ASP A 384 43.12 -8.18 10.69
C ASP A 384 44.24 -7.83 9.70
N GLU A 385 44.75 -8.83 8.97
CA GLU A 385 45.85 -8.67 8.00
C GLU A 385 45.37 -8.39 6.58
N LYS A 386 44.02 -8.36 6.34
CA LYS A 386 43.39 -8.16 5.03
C LYS A 386 43.87 -9.17 3.98
N LEU A 387 43.99 -10.42 4.38
CA LEU A 387 44.42 -11.51 3.52
C LEU A 387 43.22 -12.30 2.97
N PRO A 388 43.35 -12.89 1.76
CA PRO A 388 42.35 -13.82 1.29
C PRO A 388 42.16 -14.98 2.27
N PHE A 389 40.96 -15.18 2.78
CA PHE A 389 40.64 -16.20 3.80
C PHE A 389 41.05 -17.59 3.32
N ARG A 390 40.89 -17.90 2.03
CA ARG A 390 41.32 -19.14 1.44
C ARG A 390 42.82 -19.35 1.61
N ALA A 391 43.65 -18.35 1.34
CA ALA A 391 45.11 -18.45 1.48
C ALA A 391 45.50 -18.75 2.91
N VAL A 392 44.84 -18.10 3.89
CA VAL A 392 45.09 -18.37 5.32
C VAL A 392 44.73 -19.80 5.71
N LEU A 393 43.64 -20.36 5.14
CA LEU A 393 43.25 -21.77 5.35
C LEU A 393 44.27 -22.74 4.76
N GLU A 394 44.83 -22.46 3.57
CA GLU A 394 45.83 -23.29 2.88
C GLU A 394 47.17 -23.32 3.63
N GLU A 395 47.46 -22.34 4.50
CA GLU A 395 48.62 -22.33 5.41
C GLU A 395 48.48 -23.23 6.61
N GLN A 396 47.25 -23.72 6.95
CA GLN A 396 46.98 -24.50 8.16
C GLN A 396 47.10 -26.02 7.89
N PRO A 397 48.12 -26.70 8.47
CA PRO A 397 48.35 -28.13 8.21
C PRO A 397 47.15 -29.03 8.53
N GLU A 398 46.41 -28.77 9.59
CA GLU A 398 45.24 -29.57 9.97
C GLU A 398 44.09 -29.42 8.97
N ILE A 399 43.91 -28.24 8.40
CA ILE A 399 42.88 -27.99 7.37
C ILE A 399 43.27 -28.69 6.07
N THR A 400 44.49 -28.51 5.59
CA THR A 400 44.98 -29.10 4.32
C THR A 400 45.13 -30.61 4.40
N ALA A 401 45.34 -31.19 5.58
CA ALA A 401 45.30 -32.63 5.80
C ALA A 401 43.89 -33.21 5.76
N THR A 402 42.84 -32.39 6.04
CA THR A 402 41.43 -32.80 6.12
C THR A 402 40.65 -32.50 4.83
N LEU A 403 40.87 -31.31 4.25
CA LEU A 403 40.19 -30.82 3.06
C LEU A 403 41.13 -30.84 1.85
N SER A 404 40.68 -31.43 0.77
CA SER A 404 41.37 -31.36 -0.52
C SER A 404 41.22 -29.98 -1.15
N LYS A 405 41.96 -29.72 -2.23
CA LYS A 405 41.81 -28.49 -3.01
C LYS A 405 40.38 -28.37 -3.59
N GLU A 406 39.82 -29.47 -4.07
CA GLU A 406 38.47 -29.55 -4.60
C GLU A 406 37.40 -29.24 -3.50
N ASP A 407 37.63 -29.72 -2.27
CA ASP A 407 36.76 -29.37 -1.13
C ASP A 407 36.78 -27.86 -0.85
N LEU A 408 37.94 -27.21 -0.91
CA LEU A 408 38.08 -25.77 -0.80
C LEU A 408 37.43 -25.02 -1.98
N ASP A 409 37.66 -25.50 -3.22
CA ASP A 409 37.05 -24.92 -4.42
C ASP A 409 35.51 -24.91 -4.30
N ASP A 410 34.89 -26.02 -3.83
CA ASP A 410 33.47 -26.12 -3.58
C ASP A 410 33.00 -25.25 -2.38
N ALA A 411 33.85 -25.12 -1.36
CA ALA A 411 33.49 -24.28 -0.20
C ALA A 411 33.43 -22.79 -0.53
N PHE A 412 34.24 -22.35 -1.50
CA PHE A 412 34.30 -20.95 -1.94
C PHE A 412 33.44 -20.67 -3.18
N ASP A 413 32.56 -21.61 -3.58
CA ASP A 413 31.60 -21.39 -4.68
C ASP A 413 30.28 -20.81 -4.15
N TYR A 414 29.96 -19.59 -4.54
CA TYR A 414 28.71 -18.93 -4.15
C TYR A 414 27.45 -19.62 -4.73
N HIS A 415 27.58 -20.40 -5.81
CA HIS A 415 26.44 -21.10 -6.41
C HIS A 415 25.79 -22.09 -5.42
N TYR A 416 26.55 -22.59 -4.46
CA TYR A 416 25.99 -23.40 -3.38
C TYR A 416 24.86 -22.69 -2.61
N HIS A 417 25.01 -21.38 -2.36
CA HIS A 417 24.06 -20.60 -1.59
C HIS A 417 22.77 -20.26 -2.36
N ILE A 418 22.82 -20.24 -3.67
CA ILE A 418 21.71 -19.89 -4.54
C ILE A 418 21.03 -21.09 -5.23
N LYS A 419 21.47 -22.33 -4.95
CA LYS A 419 20.96 -23.56 -5.58
C LYS A 419 19.46 -23.78 -5.45
N ASN A 420 18.80 -23.18 -4.44
CA ASN A 420 17.38 -23.34 -4.17
C ASN A 420 16.53 -22.15 -4.65
N VAL A 421 17.08 -21.21 -5.40
CA VAL A 421 16.37 -20.00 -5.86
C VAL A 421 15.10 -20.36 -6.63
N ASP A 422 15.17 -21.28 -7.58
CA ASP A 422 14.02 -21.73 -8.37
C ASP A 422 12.90 -22.34 -7.50
N LEU A 423 13.28 -23.15 -6.49
CA LEU A 423 12.35 -23.71 -5.55
C LEU A 423 11.60 -22.60 -4.77
N ILE A 424 12.33 -21.59 -4.33
CA ILE A 424 11.73 -20.45 -3.59
C ILE A 424 10.79 -19.66 -4.50
N PHE A 425 11.19 -19.38 -5.75
CA PHE A 425 10.34 -18.67 -6.72
C PHE A 425 9.05 -19.44 -7.03
N LYS A 426 9.11 -20.76 -7.15
CA LYS A 426 7.91 -21.62 -7.29
C LYS A 426 7.01 -21.54 -6.06
N ARG A 427 7.57 -21.59 -4.85
CA ARG A 427 6.81 -21.49 -3.58
C ARG A 427 6.09 -20.15 -3.44
N VAL A 428 6.68 -19.07 -3.96
CA VAL A 428 6.08 -17.73 -3.94
C VAL A 428 5.02 -17.56 -5.04
N GLY A 429 5.04 -18.44 -6.07
CA GLY A 429 4.10 -18.41 -7.19
C GLY A 429 4.50 -17.37 -8.25
N ILE A 430 5.80 -17.17 -8.45
CA ILE A 430 6.35 -16.32 -9.52
C ILE A 430 6.73 -17.18 -10.75
N LEU A 431 7.20 -18.41 -10.52
CA LEU A 431 7.49 -19.45 -11.52
C LEU A 431 6.39 -20.49 -11.55
#